data_ba7271a6addf2743d264a9631f1c4df9
#
_entry.id   ba7271a6addf2743d264a9631f1c4df9
#
_cell.length_a   1.000
_cell.length_b   1.000
_cell.length_c   1.000
_cell.angle_alpha   90.00
_cell.angle_beta   90.00
_cell.angle_gamma   90.00
#
_symmetry.space_group_name_H-M   'P 1'
#
loop_
_entity.id
_entity.type
_entity.pdbx_description
1 polymer ?
#
loop_
_entity_poly.entity_id
_entity_poly.type
_entity_poly.pdbx_seq_one_letter_code
_entity_poly.pdbx_strand_id
1 'polypeptide(L)'
;MIQMQTNLDVADNSGARRVMCIKVLGGSHRRTATVGDVIVVSIKEAIPRGRVKKGDVHRAVIVRTAKELRRPDGSTIKFDRNAAVLINKQGEPVGTRIFGPVPRELRAKNHMKIISLAPEVL
;
A
#
# COMPACT_ATOMS: atom_id res chain seq x y z
N MET A 1 7.20 -5.28 8.41
CA MET A 1 6.22 -4.37 9.02
C MET A 1 6.58 -2.92 8.70
N ILE A 2 5.57 -2.10 8.58
CA ILE A 2 5.74 -0.71 8.15
C ILE A 2 5.57 0.20 9.35
N GLN A 3 6.48 1.11 9.53
CA GLN A 3 6.44 2.12 10.61
C GLN A 3 6.68 3.49 10.01
N MET A 4 6.63 4.52 10.86
CA MET A 4 6.95 5.89 10.42
C MET A 4 8.35 5.92 9.82
N GLN A 5 8.52 6.68 8.74
CA GLN A 5 9.75 6.85 7.97
C GLN A 5 10.16 5.64 7.11
N THR A 6 9.32 4.60 7.02
CA THR A 6 9.57 3.50 6.09
C THR A 6 9.30 3.97 4.66
N ASN A 7 10.23 3.70 3.76
CA ASN A 7 10.04 3.96 2.32
C ASN A 7 9.35 2.76 1.68
N LEU A 8 8.41 3.05 0.79
CA LEU A 8 7.68 2.02 0.05
C LEU A 8 7.68 2.35 -1.43
N ASP A 9 7.68 1.31 -2.26
CA ASP A 9 7.41 1.47 -3.68
C ASP A 9 5.91 1.63 -3.90
N VAL A 10 5.53 2.30 -4.97
CA VAL A 10 4.12 2.46 -5.34
C VAL A 10 3.78 1.45 -6.42
N ALA A 11 2.75 0.65 -6.19
CA ALA A 11 2.37 -0.46 -7.06
C ALA A 11 1.24 -0.11 -8.02
N ASP A 12 0.99 1.17 -8.27
CA ASP A 12 -0.08 1.60 -9.18
C ASP A 12 0.42 2.60 -10.22
N ASN A 13 -0.48 2.98 -11.13
CA ASN A 13 -0.18 3.92 -12.19
C ASN A 13 -0.64 5.36 -11.88
N SER A 14 -0.70 5.72 -10.59
CA SER A 14 -1.09 7.07 -10.17
C SER A 14 -0.05 8.14 -10.53
N GLY A 15 1.18 7.72 -10.79
CA GLY A 15 2.30 8.61 -11.09
C GLY A 15 3.33 8.68 -9.99
N ALA A 16 3.00 8.30 -8.77
CA ALA A 16 3.98 8.19 -7.71
C ALA A 16 4.83 6.94 -7.91
N ARG A 17 6.14 7.05 -7.63
CA ARG A 17 7.05 5.91 -7.70
C ARG A 17 7.48 5.45 -6.33
N ARG A 18 7.63 6.37 -5.41
CA ARG A 18 8.16 6.10 -4.08
C ARG A 18 7.51 7.00 -3.06
N VAL A 19 7.14 6.44 -1.94
CA VAL A 19 6.49 7.17 -0.86
C VAL A 19 7.15 6.82 0.47
N MET A 20 6.97 7.68 1.47
CA MET A 20 7.45 7.43 2.82
C MET A 20 6.27 7.48 3.78
N CYS A 21 6.16 6.48 4.64
CA CYS A 21 5.13 6.44 5.67
C CYS A 21 5.40 7.54 6.71
N ILE A 22 4.43 8.42 6.91
CA ILE A 22 4.53 9.46 7.92
C ILE A 22 3.62 9.22 9.12
N LYS A 23 2.60 8.39 8.98
CA LYS A 23 1.74 8.02 10.10
C LYS A 23 1.04 6.70 9.84
N VAL A 24 0.92 5.87 10.88
CA VAL A 24 0.13 4.65 10.84
C VAL A 24 -1.24 4.94 11.45
N LEU A 25 -2.30 4.70 10.68
CA LEU A 25 -3.68 4.90 11.12
C LEU A 25 -4.22 3.66 11.80
N GLY A 26 -5.29 3.80 12.58
CA GLY A 26 -5.99 2.68 13.19
C GLY A 26 -5.92 2.59 14.70
N GLY A 27 -5.44 3.63 15.39
CA GLY A 27 -5.43 3.66 16.85
C GLY A 27 -4.37 4.60 17.39
N SER A 28 -4.59 5.12 18.60
CA SER A 28 -3.72 6.13 19.18
C SER A 28 -2.31 5.61 19.53
N HIS A 29 -2.17 4.31 19.75
CA HIS A 29 -0.88 3.69 20.11
C HIS A 29 -0.33 2.78 19.02
N ARG A 30 -0.92 2.80 17.84
CA ARG A 30 -0.47 1.93 16.78
C ARG A 30 0.83 2.44 16.18
N ARG A 31 1.86 1.60 16.20
CA ARG A 31 3.22 1.94 15.73
C ARG A 31 3.59 1.31 14.42
N THR A 32 2.99 0.18 14.09
CA THR A 32 3.34 -0.58 12.89
C THR A 32 2.10 -0.96 12.11
N ALA A 33 2.28 -1.16 10.80
CA ALA A 33 1.23 -1.57 9.89
C ALA A 33 1.69 -2.76 9.06
N THR A 34 0.74 -3.54 8.58
CA THR A 34 0.97 -4.68 7.72
C THR A 34 0.04 -4.61 6.51
N VAL A 35 0.01 -5.69 5.70
CA VAL A 35 -0.82 -5.76 4.51
C VAL A 35 -2.29 -5.41 4.82
N GLY A 36 -2.87 -4.55 4.01
CA GLY A 36 -4.25 -4.13 4.15
C GLY A 36 -4.48 -2.95 5.08
N ASP A 37 -3.48 -2.52 5.81
CA ASP A 37 -3.60 -1.36 6.69
C ASP A 37 -3.46 -0.07 5.89
N VAL A 38 -4.18 0.96 6.34
CA VAL A 38 -4.12 2.29 5.74
C VAL A 38 -3.08 3.12 6.48
N ILE A 39 -2.21 3.78 5.72
CA ILE A 39 -1.20 4.69 6.27
C ILE A 39 -1.28 6.03 5.55
N VAL A 40 -0.70 7.05 6.17
CA VAL A 40 -0.51 8.35 5.53
C VAL A 40 0.92 8.40 5.01
N VAL A 41 1.08 8.77 3.75
CA VAL A 41 2.38 8.79 3.09
C VAL A 41 2.66 10.15 2.47
N SER A 42 3.95 10.49 2.36
CA SER A 42 4.44 11.63 1.61
C SER A 42 5.12 11.11 0.35
N ILE A 43 4.80 11.72 -0.80
CA ILE A 43 5.36 11.29 -2.08
C ILE A 43 6.78 11.83 -2.23
N LYS A 44 7.75 10.93 -2.37
CA LYS A 44 9.17 11.27 -2.48
C LYS A 44 9.66 11.30 -3.92
N GLU A 45 9.11 10.46 -4.78
CA GLU A 45 9.42 10.43 -6.20
C GLU A 45 8.13 10.25 -6.99
N ALA A 46 7.95 11.06 -8.04
CA ALA A 46 6.80 10.98 -8.92
C ALA A 46 7.19 11.33 -10.34
N ILE A 47 6.43 10.82 -11.32
CA ILE A 47 6.63 11.22 -12.71
C ILE A 47 6.12 12.65 -12.93
N PRO A 48 6.72 13.42 -13.86
CA PRO A 48 6.37 14.85 -14.00
C PRO A 48 4.93 15.15 -14.35
N ARG A 49 4.23 14.24 -15.03
CA ARG A 49 2.84 14.45 -15.49
C ARG A 49 1.85 13.48 -14.87
N GLY A 50 2.15 12.97 -13.68
CA GLY A 50 1.26 12.06 -12.98
C GLY A 50 0.10 12.77 -12.31
N ARG A 51 -0.85 11.98 -11.81
CA ARG A 51 -2.00 12.49 -11.04
C ARG A 51 -1.60 13.07 -9.69
N VAL A 52 -0.42 12.68 -9.20
CA VAL A 52 0.12 13.13 -7.92
C VAL A 52 1.51 13.72 -8.15
N LYS A 53 1.91 14.59 -7.23
CA LYS A 53 3.18 15.32 -7.34
C LYS A 53 4.07 15.02 -6.15
N LYS A 54 5.37 15.16 -6.35
CA LYS A 54 6.35 15.07 -5.27
C LYS A 54 6.00 16.05 -4.15
N GLY A 55 6.05 15.58 -2.91
CA GLY A 55 5.74 16.39 -1.74
C GLY A 55 4.28 16.32 -1.30
N ASP A 56 3.39 15.79 -2.13
CA ASP A 56 2.00 15.62 -1.74
C ASP A 56 1.86 14.61 -0.60
N VAL A 57 0.80 14.77 0.19
CA VAL A 57 0.45 13.85 1.27
C VAL A 57 -0.85 13.13 0.89
N HIS A 58 -0.82 11.82 0.90
CA HIS A 58 -1.97 10.98 0.55
C HIS A 58 -2.10 9.82 1.52
N ARG A 59 -3.26 9.17 1.48
CA ARG A 59 -3.44 7.88 2.16
C ARG A 59 -3.06 6.77 1.20
N ALA A 60 -2.59 5.67 1.76
CA ALA A 60 -2.21 4.50 0.98
C ALA A 60 -2.56 3.22 1.74
N VAL A 61 -2.79 2.15 0.99
CA VAL A 61 -3.00 0.80 1.52
C VAL A 61 -1.75 -0.01 1.24
N ILE A 62 -1.22 -0.67 2.25
CA ILE A 62 -0.06 -1.54 2.09
C ILE A 62 -0.50 -2.81 1.39
N VAL A 63 0.10 -3.12 0.24
CA VAL A 63 -0.25 -4.31 -0.53
C VAL A 63 0.83 -5.38 -0.49
N ARG A 64 2.08 -5.03 -0.23
CA ARG A 64 3.17 -5.99 -0.11
C ARG A 64 4.11 -5.59 1.01
N THR A 65 4.62 -6.58 1.74
CA THR A 65 5.62 -6.34 2.78
C THR A 65 6.79 -7.30 2.62
N ALA A 66 7.98 -6.82 2.92
CA ALA A 66 9.17 -7.67 2.96
C ALA A 66 9.16 -8.59 4.18
N LYS A 67 8.48 -8.19 5.24
CA LYS A 67 8.24 -9.04 6.41
C LYS A 67 7.19 -10.10 6.07
N GLU A 68 7.45 -11.33 6.44
CA GLU A 68 6.53 -12.44 6.21
C GLU A 68 5.18 -12.22 6.89
N LEU A 69 4.12 -12.65 6.22
CA LEU A 69 2.76 -12.63 6.71
C LEU A 69 2.30 -14.07 6.94
N ARG A 70 1.92 -14.39 8.18
CA ARG A 70 1.40 -15.72 8.53
C ARG A 70 -0.09 -15.80 8.27
N ARG A 71 -0.50 -16.90 7.68
CA ARG A 71 -1.91 -17.19 7.41
C ARG A 71 -2.47 -18.20 8.42
N PRO A 72 -3.80 -18.22 8.63
CA PRO A 72 -4.42 -19.17 9.57
C PRO A 72 -4.14 -20.63 9.26
N ASP A 73 -3.91 -20.97 7.99
CA ASP A 73 -3.61 -22.35 7.58
C ASP A 73 -2.16 -22.78 7.84
N GLY A 74 -1.34 -21.91 8.43
CA GLY A 74 0.05 -22.19 8.72
C GLY A 74 1.02 -21.80 7.62
N SER A 75 0.54 -21.41 6.43
CA SER A 75 1.42 -20.95 5.36
C SER A 75 1.88 -19.53 5.63
N THR A 76 2.96 -19.13 4.96
CA THR A 76 3.48 -17.77 5.03
C THR A 76 3.64 -17.22 3.64
N ILE A 77 3.47 -15.90 3.50
CA ILE A 77 3.72 -15.18 2.26
C ILE A 77 4.64 -14.01 2.54
N LYS A 78 5.57 -13.78 1.64
CA LYS A 78 6.58 -12.75 1.80
C LYS A 78 6.96 -12.21 0.42
N PHE A 79 7.21 -10.91 0.36
CA PHE A 79 7.59 -10.23 -0.88
C PHE A 79 9.00 -9.65 -0.73
N ASP A 80 9.62 -9.30 -1.84
CA ASP A 80 10.98 -8.75 -1.83
C ASP A 80 11.03 -7.33 -1.28
N ARG A 81 9.96 -6.54 -1.48
CA ARG A 81 9.92 -5.14 -1.09
C ARG A 81 8.57 -4.77 -0.52
N ASN A 82 8.56 -3.70 0.25
CA ASN A 82 7.33 -3.08 0.71
C ASN A 82 6.72 -2.26 -0.42
N ALA A 83 5.42 -2.38 -0.62
CA ALA A 83 4.71 -1.63 -1.64
C ALA A 83 3.34 -1.19 -1.15
N ALA A 84 2.87 -0.07 -1.68
CA ALA A 84 1.58 0.50 -1.32
C ALA A 84 0.86 0.99 -2.56
N VAL A 85 -0.46 1.13 -2.44
CA VAL A 85 -1.33 1.68 -3.47
C VAL A 85 -1.99 2.92 -2.90
N LEU A 86 -1.94 4.03 -3.63
CA LEU A 86 -2.56 5.28 -3.18
C LEU A 86 -4.08 5.19 -3.25
N ILE A 87 -4.74 5.72 -2.23
CA ILE A 87 -6.20 5.78 -2.17
C ILE A 87 -6.64 7.22 -1.92
N ASN A 88 -7.89 7.51 -2.30
CA ASN A 88 -8.51 8.80 -2.05
C ASN A 88 -9.22 8.81 -0.69
N LYS A 89 -9.93 9.90 -0.37
CA LYS A 89 -10.63 10.03 0.90
C LYS A 89 -11.78 9.02 1.05
N GLN A 90 -12.34 8.54 -0.06
CA GLN A 90 -13.40 7.54 -0.05
C GLN A 90 -12.86 6.11 0.06
N GLY A 91 -11.54 5.94 0.10
CA GLY A 91 -10.93 4.62 0.18
C GLY A 91 -10.76 3.91 -1.15
N GLU A 92 -10.97 4.61 -2.26
CA GLU A 92 -10.84 4.05 -3.60
C GLU A 92 -9.44 4.28 -4.16
N PRO A 93 -8.89 3.35 -4.97
CA PRO A 93 -7.59 3.56 -5.60
C PRO A 93 -7.57 4.80 -6.48
N VAL A 94 -6.51 5.58 -6.38
CA VAL A 94 -6.30 6.75 -7.24
C VAL A 94 -5.95 6.30 -8.65
N GLY A 95 -5.13 5.27 -8.77
CA GLY A 95 -4.75 4.69 -10.06
C GLY A 95 -5.83 3.79 -10.62
N THR A 96 -5.71 3.48 -11.91
CA THR A 96 -6.63 2.58 -12.61
C THR A 96 -6.06 1.19 -12.78
N ARG A 97 -4.80 0.98 -12.43
CA ARG A 97 -4.09 -0.27 -12.65
C ARG A 97 -3.12 -0.54 -11.51
N ILE A 98 -2.99 -1.80 -11.13
CA ILE A 98 -2.05 -2.22 -10.09
C ILE A 98 -1.01 -3.14 -10.71
N PHE A 99 0.25 -2.95 -10.33
CA PHE A 99 1.38 -3.72 -10.83
C PHE A 99 1.80 -4.79 -9.83
N GLY A 100 2.00 -5.99 -10.32
CA GLY A 100 2.48 -7.10 -9.51
C GLY A 100 1.40 -7.75 -8.65
N PRO A 101 1.75 -8.81 -7.91
CA PRO A 101 0.79 -9.56 -7.12
C PRO A 101 0.39 -8.82 -5.85
N VAL A 102 -0.82 -9.11 -5.36
CA VAL A 102 -1.30 -8.66 -4.06
C VAL A 102 -1.79 -9.86 -3.26
N PRO A 103 -1.67 -9.86 -1.93
CA PRO A 103 -2.21 -10.96 -1.12
C PRO A 103 -3.73 -10.85 -0.97
N ARG A 104 -4.37 -12.00 -0.80
CA ARG A 104 -5.83 -12.06 -0.66
C ARG A 104 -6.33 -11.51 0.68
N GLU A 105 -5.46 -11.23 1.63
CA GLU A 105 -5.84 -10.64 2.91
C GLU A 105 -6.46 -9.25 2.77
N LEU A 106 -6.26 -8.59 1.64
CA LEU A 106 -6.90 -7.31 1.34
C LEU A 106 -8.43 -7.42 1.31
N ARG A 107 -8.96 -8.58 0.92
CA ARG A 107 -10.41 -8.81 0.90
C ARG A 107 -11.01 -8.69 2.31
N ALA A 108 -10.35 -9.27 3.30
CA ALA A 108 -10.83 -9.24 4.68
C ALA A 108 -10.83 -7.83 5.28
N LYS A 109 -10.06 -6.91 4.71
CA LYS A 109 -9.97 -5.53 5.17
C LYS A 109 -10.70 -4.54 4.25
N ASN A 110 -11.63 -5.05 3.44
CA ASN A 110 -12.53 -4.25 2.59
C ASN A 110 -11.85 -3.50 1.44
N HIS A 111 -10.77 -4.05 0.90
CA HIS A 111 -10.06 -3.46 -0.23
C HIS A 111 -10.35 -4.22 -1.53
N MET A 112 -11.64 -4.48 -1.80
CA MET A 112 -12.05 -5.27 -2.97
C MET A 112 -11.69 -4.61 -4.29
N LYS A 113 -11.72 -3.29 -4.38
CA LYS A 113 -11.36 -2.59 -5.61
C LYS A 113 -9.89 -2.77 -5.97
N ILE A 114 -9.01 -2.82 -4.97
CA ILE A 114 -7.60 -3.09 -5.19
C ILE A 114 -7.41 -4.50 -5.73
N ILE A 115 -8.12 -5.48 -5.15
CA ILE A 115 -8.05 -6.87 -5.61
C ILE A 115 -8.54 -6.99 -7.04
N SER A 116 -9.63 -6.29 -7.40
CA SER A 116 -10.19 -6.37 -8.75
C SER A 116 -9.26 -5.78 -9.82
N LEU A 117 -8.40 -4.84 -9.45
CA LEU A 117 -7.46 -4.21 -10.37
C LEU A 117 -6.12 -4.94 -10.44
N ALA A 118 -5.85 -5.84 -9.52
CA ALA A 118 -4.57 -6.54 -9.45
C ALA A 118 -4.48 -7.65 -10.51
N PRO A 119 -3.32 -7.82 -11.15
CA PRO A 119 -3.15 -8.88 -12.16
C PRO A 119 -3.08 -10.27 -11.55
N GLU A 120 -2.70 -10.38 -10.29
CA GLU A 120 -2.56 -11.66 -9.60
C GLU A 120 -2.85 -11.48 -8.12
N VAL A 121 -3.64 -12.40 -7.54
CA VAL A 121 -3.97 -12.39 -6.13
C VAL A 121 -3.44 -13.68 -5.49
N LEU A 122 -2.53 -13.53 -4.58
CA LEU A 122 -1.90 -14.64 -3.85
C LEU A 122 -2.51 -14.81 -2.46
#